data_1c925414aab4477286680df863ae3b6c
#
_entry.id   1c925414aab4477286680df863ae3b6c
#
_cell.length_a   1.000
_cell.length_b   1.000
_cell.length_c   1.000
_cell.angle_alpha   90.00
_cell.angle_beta   90.00
_cell.angle_gamma   90.00
#
_symmetry.space_group_name_H-M   'P 1'
#
loop_
_entity.id
_entity.type
_entity.pdbx_description
1 polymer ?
#
loop_
_entity_poly.entity_id
_entity_poly.type
_entity_poly.pdbx_seq_one_letter_code
_entity_poly.pdbx_strand_id
1 'polypeptide(L)'
;MKICYFIGDITTTGGIERVLSILTTEQLKDSEFDITIVSQFHSHPTPNYFFDNNVKIVYLSEKKFDGHPGSLTRFIHHFEMIGKVRKFFMRNRFDLILSQSFPNTFTLWIAGLNMSRVIGVEHVFYGYYNSVIRRIRHVVYKQLAQLVVLTNNDKSAFRAEGLSNIVTIANPVVLSNRSCSPLINKKIISVGRLVYQKGFDTLIEIFGNIHLKYPDWVVEIYGSGVLLRELQSQVDKAGLTSCFKFMGVTDRIECEYHKASIFAMPSRFEGFPMVLVEAMSQGLACVSFDCPSGPSDIICNENVGMLIENQKKADFEKGLSRLIENTELRQQIGRNAFESVERFDVRNIVCEWKDLFQKILG
;
A
#
# COMPACT_ATOMS: atom_id res chain seq x y z
N MET A 1 4.69 8.37 25.71
CA MET A 1 3.61 8.84 24.82
C MET A 1 2.67 7.68 24.52
N LYS A 2 1.36 7.82 24.84
CA LYS A 2 0.37 6.76 24.61
C LYS A 2 -0.31 6.95 23.26
N ILE A 3 -0.02 6.04 22.34
CA ILE A 3 -0.53 6.08 20.96
C ILE A 3 -1.53 4.96 20.73
N CYS A 4 -2.66 5.30 20.13
CA CYS A 4 -3.66 4.34 19.68
C CYS A 4 -3.70 4.28 18.16
N TYR A 5 -3.48 3.11 17.57
CA TYR A 5 -3.79 2.82 16.18
C TYR A 5 -5.20 2.23 16.09
N PHE A 6 -6.11 2.94 15.44
CA PHE A 6 -7.50 2.52 15.30
C PHE A 6 -7.76 1.99 13.90
N ILE A 7 -8.14 0.73 13.80
CA ILE A 7 -8.30 0.00 12.52
C ILE A 7 -9.60 -0.80 12.49
N GLY A 8 -10.07 -1.13 11.29
CA GLY A 8 -11.24 -1.99 11.10
C GLY A 8 -11.01 -3.41 11.62
N ASP A 9 -10.05 -4.13 11.08
CA ASP A 9 -9.71 -5.48 11.51
C ASP A 9 -8.23 -5.77 11.28
N ILE A 10 -7.46 -5.88 12.37
CA ILE A 10 -6.01 -6.12 12.33
C ILE A 10 -5.66 -7.57 11.95
N THR A 11 -6.63 -8.48 11.97
CA THR A 11 -6.43 -9.89 11.68
C THR A 11 -6.54 -10.23 10.19
N THR A 12 -6.92 -9.26 9.36
CA THR A 12 -6.98 -9.46 7.90
C THR A 12 -5.60 -9.38 7.24
N THR A 13 -5.51 -9.82 5.99
CA THR A 13 -4.28 -9.76 5.19
C THR A 13 -4.36 -8.58 4.22
N GLY A 14 -3.69 -7.49 4.54
CA GLY A 14 -3.70 -6.28 3.72
C GLY A 14 -2.43 -5.43 3.88
N GLY A 15 -2.35 -4.37 3.09
CA GLY A 15 -1.21 -3.44 3.14
C GLY A 15 -1.16 -2.63 4.43
N ILE A 16 -2.33 -2.27 4.98
CA ILE A 16 -2.43 -1.46 6.21
C ILE A 16 -1.92 -2.25 7.41
N GLU A 17 -2.36 -3.49 7.56
CA GLU A 17 -1.96 -4.40 8.63
C GLU A 17 -0.45 -4.65 8.61
N ARG A 18 0.11 -4.86 7.40
CA ARG A 18 1.56 -5.01 7.20
C ARG A 18 2.32 -3.75 7.57
N VAL A 19 1.86 -2.58 7.15
CA VAL A 19 2.45 -1.29 7.50
C VAL A 19 2.44 -1.08 9.02
N LEU A 20 1.32 -1.36 9.70
CA LEU A 20 1.23 -1.25 11.15
C LEU A 20 2.19 -2.20 11.86
N SER A 21 2.34 -3.45 11.39
CA SER A 21 3.31 -4.40 11.92
C SER A 21 4.74 -3.82 11.87
N ILE A 22 5.16 -3.33 10.71
CA ILE A 22 6.49 -2.75 10.49
C ILE A 22 6.68 -1.49 11.35
N LEU A 23 5.72 -0.57 11.30
CA LEU A 23 5.82 0.74 11.96
C LEU A 23 5.85 0.60 13.48
N THR A 24 4.93 -0.19 14.07
CA THR A 24 4.85 -0.35 15.52
C THR A 24 6.06 -1.09 16.09
N THR A 25 6.59 -2.09 15.36
CA THR A 25 7.82 -2.80 15.76
C THR A 25 9.02 -1.84 15.81
N GLU A 26 9.16 -0.94 14.85
CA GLU A 26 10.27 0.03 14.86
C GLU A 26 10.08 1.10 15.93
N GLN A 27 8.84 1.61 16.10
CA GLN A 27 8.52 2.60 17.13
C GLN A 27 8.81 2.11 18.55
N LEU A 28 8.57 0.83 18.86
CA LEU A 28 8.83 0.26 20.17
C LEU A 28 10.32 0.16 20.55
N LYS A 29 11.23 0.36 19.60
CA LYS A 29 12.67 0.51 19.93
C LYS A 29 12.94 1.80 20.70
N ASP A 30 12.05 2.77 20.60
CA ASP A 30 12.04 3.98 21.41
C ASP A 30 11.11 3.77 22.63
N SER A 31 11.69 3.76 23.83
CA SER A 31 10.96 3.55 25.09
C SER A 31 9.94 4.64 25.43
N GLU A 32 9.90 5.72 24.68
CA GLU A 32 8.88 6.78 24.84
C GLU A 32 7.48 6.35 24.39
N PHE A 33 7.36 5.30 23.56
CA PHE A 33 6.08 4.90 22.97
C PHE A 33 5.40 3.77 23.77
N ASP A 34 4.15 4.01 24.15
CA ASP A 34 3.20 3.00 24.67
C ASP A 34 2.10 2.81 23.60
N ILE A 35 2.18 1.69 22.87
CA ILE A 35 1.39 1.47 21.66
C ILE A 35 0.23 0.51 21.93
N THR A 36 -0.98 0.96 21.59
CA THR A 36 -2.18 0.14 21.60
C THR A 36 -2.80 0.12 20.18
N ILE A 37 -3.05 -1.05 19.64
CA ILE A 37 -3.86 -1.23 18.44
C ILE A 37 -5.28 -1.58 18.87
N VAL A 38 -6.24 -0.79 18.43
CA VAL A 38 -7.67 -1.02 18.68
C VAL A 38 -8.32 -1.47 17.38
N SER A 39 -8.65 -2.73 17.32
CA SER A 39 -9.33 -3.38 16.20
C SER A 39 -10.83 -3.39 16.45
N GLN A 40 -11.61 -2.90 15.49
CA GLN A 40 -13.08 -2.91 15.62
C GLN A 40 -13.63 -4.33 15.55
N PHE A 41 -13.06 -5.17 14.67
CA PHE A 41 -13.49 -6.53 14.39
C PHE A 41 -12.35 -7.52 14.60
N HIS A 42 -12.71 -8.82 14.56
CA HIS A 42 -11.82 -9.96 14.79
C HIS A 42 -12.21 -11.13 13.88
N SER A 43 -11.74 -11.10 12.63
CA SER A 43 -12.13 -12.10 11.63
C SER A 43 -11.35 -13.42 11.73
N HIS A 44 -10.10 -13.36 12.21
CA HIS A 44 -9.21 -14.51 12.34
C HIS A 44 -8.63 -14.58 13.77
N PRO A 45 -8.29 -15.77 14.29
CA PRO A 45 -7.84 -15.95 15.68
C PRO A 45 -6.60 -15.13 16.06
N THR A 46 -5.71 -14.88 15.10
CA THR A 46 -4.46 -14.10 15.28
C THR A 46 -4.23 -13.20 14.10
N PRO A 47 -3.52 -12.08 14.29
CA PRO A 47 -3.03 -11.28 13.17
C PRO A 47 -2.17 -12.11 12.21
N ASN A 48 -2.26 -11.83 10.91
CA ASN A 48 -1.46 -12.50 9.88
C ASN A 48 -0.01 -11.98 9.84
N TYR A 49 0.24 -10.82 10.37
CA TYR A 49 1.58 -10.21 10.47
C TYR A 49 2.08 -10.26 11.91
N PHE A 50 3.39 -10.27 12.07
CA PHE A 50 4.02 -10.24 13.38
C PHE A 50 3.82 -8.89 14.06
N PHE A 51 3.44 -8.90 15.33
CA PHE A 51 3.45 -7.73 16.22
C PHE A 51 4.30 -8.07 17.45
N ASP A 52 5.13 -7.11 17.87
CA ASP A 52 5.90 -7.24 19.11
C ASP A 52 4.96 -7.46 20.30
N ASN A 53 5.38 -8.27 21.27
CA ASN A 53 4.58 -8.60 22.46
C ASN A 53 4.27 -7.37 23.35
N ASN A 54 5.01 -6.29 23.20
CA ASN A 54 4.77 -5.03 23.88
C ASN A 54 3.67 -4.18 23.20
N VAL A 55 3.23 -4.55 22.00
CA VAL A 55 2.05 -3.94 21.35
C VAL A 55 0.78 -4.49 21.98
N LYS A 56 0.01 -3.65 22.65
CA LYS A 56 -1.29 -4.06 23.18
C LYS A 56 -2.33 -4.09 22.05
N ILE A 57 -2.91 -5.25 21.75
CA ILE A 57 -4.00 -5.39 20.78
C ILE A 57 -5.33 -5.58 21.55
N VAL A 58 -6.32 -4.74 21.22
CA VAL A 58 -7.65 -4.76 21.83
C VAL A 58 -8.70 -4.92 20.74
N TYR A 59 -9.52 -5.95 20.84
CA TYR A 59 -10.65 -6.18 19.95
C TYR A 59 -11.95 -5.64 20.59
N LEU A 60 -12.68 -4.79 19.84
CA LEU A 60 -13.97 -4.25 20.33
C LEU A 60 -15.13 -5.20 20.06
N SER A 61 -14.97 -6.13 19.14
CA SER A 61 -15.97 -7.14 18.80
C SER A 61 -15.30 -8.43 18.36
N GLU A 62 -15.87 -9.57 18.80
CA GLU A 62 -15.51 -10.91 18.31
C GLU A 62 -16.19 -11.24 16.96
N LYS A 63 -16.97 -10.33 16.40
CA LYS A 63 -17.61 -10.53 15.11
C LYS A 63 -16.61 -10.39 13.98
N LYS A 64 -16.79 -11.22 12.94
CA LYS A 64 -16.07 -11.06 11.67
C LYS A 64 -16.51 -9.77 10.97
N PHE A 65 -15.60 -9.17 10.22
CA PHE A 65 -15.88 -8.05 9.35
C PHE A 65 -16.51 -8.55 8.04
N ASP A 66 -17.79 -8.92 8.09
CA ASP A 66 -18.53 -9.47 6.96
C ASP A 66 -19.25 -8.39 6.15
N GLY A 67 -19.42 -8.67 4.84
CA GLY A 67 -20.19 -7.88 3.88
C GLY A 67 -19.35 -7.15 2.84
N HIS A 68 -19.89 -7.07 1.63
CA HIS A 68 -19.29 -6.28 0.55
C HIS A 68 -19.30 -4.78 0.87
N PRO A 69 -18.34 -3.98 0.37
CA PRO A 69 -18.39 -2.52 0.46
C PRO A 69 -19.76 -1.98 -0.01
N GLY A 70 -20.45 -1.21 0.85
CA GLY A 70 -21.78 -0.65 0.56
C GLY A 70 -22.97 -1.54 0.93
N SER A 71 -22.77 -2.74 1.51
CA SER A 71 -23.87 -3.60 1.97
C SER A 71 -24.56 -3.04 3.23
N LEU A 72 -25.86 -3.31 3.37
CA LEU A 72 -26.66 -2.94 4.54
C LEU A 72 -26.12 -3.57 5.82
N THR A 73 -25.60 -4.80 5.73
CA THR A 73 -24.95 -5.53 6.83
C THR A 73 -23.75 -4.76 7.37
N ARG A 74 -22.91 -4.23 6.49
CA ARG A 74 -21.75 -3.41 6.85
C ARG A 74 -22.16 -2.11 7.53
N PHE A 75 -23.25 -1.50 7.07
CA PHE A 75 -23.80 -0.29 7.64
C PHE A 75 -24.31 -0.53 9.10
N ILE A 76 -25.07 -1.61 9.32
CA ILE A 76 -25.55 -1.99 10.65
C ILE A 76 -24.39 -2.28 11.60
N HIS A 77 -23.36 -3.00 11.16
CA HIS A 77 -22.17 -3.28 11.97
C HIS A 77 -21.43 -1.99 12.38
N HIS A 78 -21.37 -0.99 11.53
CA HIS A 78 -20.79 0.31 11.88
C HIS A 78 -21.60 1.02 12.98
N PHE A 79 -22.93 0.96 12.97
CA PHE A 79 -23.75 1.55 14.03
C PHE A 79 -23.57 0.84 15.37
N GLU A 80 -23.52 -0.49 15.40
CA GLU A 80 -23.22 -1.26 16.62
C GLU A 80 -21.84 -0.90 17.20
N MET A 81 -20.86 -0.60 16.31
CA MET A 81 -19.54 -0.21 16.74
C MET A 81 -19.47 1.14 17.42
N ILE A 82 -20.31 2.12 17.04
CA ILE A 82 -20.29 3.48 17.60
C ILE A 82 -20.37 3.45 19.13
N GLY A 83 -21.32 2.70 19.68
CA GLY A 83 -21.48 2.57 21.13
C GLY A 83 -20.27 1.94 21.83
N LYS A 84 -19.69 0.89 21.23
CA LYS A 84 -18.50 0.21 21.76
C LYS A 84 -17.26 1.11 21.70
N VAL A 85 -17.05 1.80 20.59
CA VAL A 85 -15.97 2.78 20.40
C VAL A 85 -16.08 3.89 21.43
N ARG A 86 -17.25 4.52 21.56
CA ARG A 86 -17.47 5.57 22.54
C ARG A 86 -17.17 5.09 23.97
N LYS A 87 -17.69 3.92 24.37
CA LYS A 87 -17.46 3.33 25.70
C LYS A 87 -15.97 3.06 25.96
N PHE A 88 -15.25 2.56 24.94
CA PHE A 88 -13.84 2.27 25.05
C PHE A 88 -13.02 3.54 25.27
N PHE A 89 -13.19 4.57 24.45
CA PHE A 89 -12.42 5.82 24.54
C PHE A 89 -12.82 6.71 25.71
N MET A 90 -14.02 6.53 26.29
CA MET A 90 -14.38 7.16 27.59
C MET A 90 -13.58 6.59 28.77
N ARG A 91 -13.17 5.31 28.69
CA ARG A 91 -12.44 4.59 29.74
C ARG A 91 -10.94 4.61 29.57
N ASN A 92 -10.47 4.79 28.34
CA ASN A 92 -9.05 4.76 27.97
C ASN A 92 -8.67 6.08 27.34
N ARG A 93 -7.61 6.71 27.85
CA ARG A 93 -7.09 7.97 27.32
C ARG A 93 -5.79 7.72 26.59
N PHE A 94 -5.68 8.32 25.41
CA PHE A 94 -4.49 8.32 24.57
C PHE A 94 -4.08 9.76 24.29
N ASP A 95 -2.79 9.98 24.12
CA ASP A 95 -2.26 11.28 23.71
C ASP A 95 -2.64 11.56 22.26
N LEU A 96 -2.50 10.55 21.38
CA LEU A 96 -2.90 10.61 19.98
C LEU A 96 -3.62 9.33 19.55
N ILE A 97 -4.55 9.47 18.60
CA ILE A 97 -5.28 8.37 17.96
C ILE A 97 -5.02 8.44 16.46
N LEU A 98 -4.38 7.42 15.89
CA LEU A 98 -4.11 7.28 14.46
C LEU A 98 -5.19 6.41 13.83
N SER A 99 -6.11 7.03 13.12
CA SER A 99 -7.24 6.35 12.49
C SER A 99 -6.89 5.92 11.06
N GLN A 100 -6.93 4.63 10.80
CA GLN A 100 -6.55 4.03 9.53
C GLN A 100 -7.72 4.06 8.52
N SER A 101 -7.66 4.95 7.54
CA SER A 101 -8.67 5.18 6.50
C SER A 101 -9.95 5.91 6.96
N PHE A 102 -10.64 6.54 6.00
CA PHE A 102 -11.83 7.34 6.25
C PHE A 102 -12.95 6.63 7.01
N PRO A 103 -13.35 5.37 6.71
CA PRO A 103 -14.43 4.71 7.44
C PRO A 103 -14.19 4.63 8.95
N ASN A 104 -12.95 4.38 9.36
CA ASN A 104 -12.57 4.33 10.77
C ASN A 104 -12.60 5.74 11.40
N THR A 105 -12.09 6.75 10.70
CA THR A 105 -12.15 8.15 11.12
C THR A 105 -13.59 8.62 11.29
N PHE A 106 -14.47 8.24 10.37
CA PHE A 106 -15.89 8.55 10.43
C PHE A 106 -16.58 7.89 11.65
N THR A 107 -16.21 6.65 11.97
CA THR A 107 -16.71 5.96 13.18
C THR A 107 -16.32 6.71 14.46
N LEU A 108 -15.06 7.18 14.57
CA LEU A 108 -14.60 7.99 15.71
C LEU A 108 -15.37 9.31 15.80
N TRP A 109 -15.59 9.98 14.67
CA TRP A 109 -16.32 11.25 14.60
C TRP A 109 -17.77 11.10 15.05
N ILE A 110 -18.52 10.09 14.57
CA ILE A 110 -19.90 9.84 15.00
C ILE A 110 -19.96 9.39 16.47
N ALA A 111 -18.95 8.65 16.94
CA ALA A 111 -18.86 8.28 18.35
C ALA A 111 -18.64 9.48 19.30
N GLY A 112 -18.43 10.68 18.72
CA GLY A 112 -18.31 11.94 19.48
C GLY A 112 -16.95 12.13 20.15
N LEU A 113 -15.89 11.58 19.56
CA LEU A 113 -14.52 11.81 20.05
C LEU A 113 -14.05 13.23 19.74
N ASN A 114 -13.16 13.74 20.57
CA ASN A 114 -12.45 14.97 20.28
C ASN A 114 -11.47 14.78 19.14
N MET A 115 -11.83 15.25 17.94
CA MET A 115 -11.05 15.06 16.73
C MET A 115 -9.72 15.83 16.70
N SER A 116 -9.50 16.81 17.60
CA SER A 116 -8.23 17.53 17.72
C SER A 116 -7.07 16.68 18.26
N ARG A 117 -7.34 15.44 18.66
CA ARG A 117 -6.33 14.42 19.05
C ARG A 117 -6.30 13.24 18.08
N VAL A 118 -7.04 13.32 16.98
CA VAL A 118 -7.09 12.26 15.96
C VAL A 118 -6.26 12.68 14.76
N ILE A 119 -5.34 11.81 14.37
CA ILE A 119 -4.64 11.87 13.11
C ILE A 119 -5.33 10.88 12.16
N GLY A 120 -5.88 11.38 11.06
CA GLY A 120 -6.40 10.51 9.99
C GLY A 120 -5.27 10.06 9.09
N VAL A 121 -5.17 8.76 8.78
CA VAL A 121 -4.21 8.22 7.81
C VAL A 121 -4.98 7.69 6.62
N GLU A 122 -4.82 8.30 5.45
CA GLU A 122 -5.53 7.89 4.25
C GLU A 122 -4.70 6.93 3.41
N HIS A 123 -5.22 5.74 3.17
CA HIS A 123 -4.53 4.66 2.45
C HIS A 123 -5.02 4.47 1.01
N VAL A 124 -6.03 5.23 0.59
CA VAL A 124 -6.56 5.21 -0.77
C VAL A 124 -6.37 6.56 -1.43
N PHE A 125 -6.26 6.58 -2.76
CA PHE A 125 -6.11 7.83 -3.48
C PHE A 125 -7.31 8.76 -3.30
N TYR A 126 -7.09 10.06 -3.42
CA TYR A 126 -8.10 11.10 -3.21
C TYR A 126 -9.45 10.83 -3.90
N GLY A 127 -9.43 10.39 -5.16
CA GLY A 127 -10.61 10.14 -5.99
C GLY A 127 -11.34 8.81 -5.74
N TYR A 128 -10.89 7.99 -4.78
CA TYR A 128 -11.45 6.66 -4.53
C TYR A 128 -12.95 6.66 -4.19
N TYR A 129 -13.41 7.65 -3.42
CA TYR A 129 -14.80 7.76 -3.01
C TYR A 129 -15.63 8.63 -3.97
N ASN A 130 -16.93 8.36 -4.06
CA ASN A 130 -17.87 9.19 -4.79
C ASN A 130 -18.00 10.61 -4.19
N SER A 131 -18.64 11.54 -4.92
CA SER A 131 -18.73 12.95 -4.54
C SER A 131 -19.43 13.20 -3.19
N VAL A 132 -20.41 12.39 -2.83
CA VAL A 132 -21.13 12.53 -1.56
C VAL A 132 -20.22 12.16 -0.40
N ILE A 133 -19.57 11.00 -0.47
CA ILE A 133 -18.61 10.55 0.56
C ILE A 133 -17.45 11.53 0.66
N ARG A 134 -16.93 12.06 -0.46
CA ARG A 134 -15.86 13.06 -0.44
C ARG A 134 -16.25 14.33 0.32
N ARG A 135 -17.49 14.81 0.15
CA ARG A 135 -17.98 15.98 0.91
C ARG A 135 -18.02 15.70 2.41
N ILE A 136 -18.55 14.53 2.82
CA ILE A 136 -18.59 14.14 4.25
C ILE A 136 -17.16 14.00 4.77
N ARG A 137 -16.28 13.33 4.04
CA ARG A 137 -14.87 13.17 4.38
C ARG A 137 -14.18 14.51 4.60
N HIS A 138 -14.44 15.47 3.73
CA HIS A 138 -13.88 16.83 3.86
C HIS A 138 -14.31 17.52 5.17
N VAL A 139 -15.59 17.43 5.55
CA VAL A 139 -16.11 18.00 6.81
C VAL A 139 -15.44 17.35 8.02
N VAL A 140 -15.28 16.03 7.99
CA VAL A 140 -14.65 15.27 9.07
C VAL A 140 -13.16 15.59 9.17
N TYR A 141 -12.45 15.62 8.03
CA TYR A 141 -11.01 15.84 7.99
C TYR A 141 -10.57 17.23 8.40
N LYS A 142 -11.42 18.24 8.22
CA LYS A 142 -11.18 19.61 8.76
C LYS A 142 -11.07 19.66 10.28
N GLN A 143 -11.64 18.71 10.99
CA GLN A 143 -11.67 18.68 12.46
C GLN A 143 -10.48 17.89 13.06
N LEU A 144 -9.73 17.15 12.24
CA LEU A 144 -8.57 16.37 12.67
C LEU A 144 -7.44 17.26 13.19
N ALA A 145 -6.66 16.74 14.13
CA ALA A 145 -5.34 17.31 14.45
C ALA A 145 -4.49 17.42 13.19
N GLN A 146 -4.45 16.35 12.42
CA GLN A 146 -3.71 16.26 11.16
C GLN A 146 -4.31 15.18 10.26
N LEU A 147 -4.27 15.41 8.95
CA LEU A 147 -4.47 14.38 7.94
C LEU A 147 -3.09 13.97 7.39
N VAL A 148 -2.77 12.69 7.45
CA VAL A 148 -1.61 12.11 6.81
C VAL A 148 -2.05 11.40 5.54
N VAL A 149 -1.43 11.73 4.43
CA VAL A 149 -1.58 11.06 3.13
C VAL A 149 -0.25 10.47 2.71
N LEU A 150 -0.28 9.47 1.84
CA LEU A 150 0.91 8.70 1.48
C LEU A 150 1.71 9.33 0.32
N THR A 151 1.10 10.28 -0.41
CA THR A 151 1.64 10.85 -1.64
C THR A 151 1.47 12.36 -1.71
N ASN A 152 2.36 13.04 -2.44
CA ASN A 152 2.25 14.46 -2.68
C ASN A 152 1.10 14.80 -3.64
N ASN A 153 0.75 13.87 -4.53
CA ASN A 153 -0.41 14.02 -5.41
C ASN A 153 -1.70 14.12 -4.61
N ASP A 154 -1.91 13.22 -3.62
CA ASP A 154 -3.07 13.27 -2.75
C ASP A 154 -3.07 14.52 -1.86
N LYS A 155 -1.90 14.90 -1.31
CA LYS A 155 -1.77 16.15 -0.55
C LYS A 155 -2.20 17.35 -1.36
N SER A 156 -1.77 17.44 -2.62
CA SER A 156 -2.13 18.52 -3.54
C SER A 156 -3.63 18.53 -3.83
N ALA A 157 -4.24 17.36 -4.06
CA ALA A 157 -5.66 17.22 -4.32
C ALA A 157 -6.52 17.64 -3.10
N PHE A 158 -6.16 17.22 -1.89
CA PHE A 158 -6.85 17.64 -0.67
C PHE A 158 -6.67 19.12 -0.37
N ARG A 159 -5.48 19.69 -0.64
CA ARG A 159 -5.23 21.13 -0.50
C ARG A 159 -6.06 21.96 -1.46
N ALA A 160 -6.25 21.50 -2.69
CA ALA A 160 -7.09 22.17 -3.68
C ALA A 160 -8.56 22.26 -3.22
N GLU A 161 -9.03 21.36 -2.37
CA GLU A 161 -10.34 21.44 -1.72
C GLU A 161 -10.34 22.27 -0.42
N GLY A 162 -9.23 22.88 -0.04
CA GLY A 162 -9.14 23.77 1.11
C GLY A 162 -8.84 23.10 2.45
N LEU A 163 -8.26 21.88 2.45
CA LEU A 163 -7.67 21.30 3.66
C LEU A 163 -6.25 21.87 3.88
N SER A 164 -6.01 22.44 5.07
CA SER A 164 -4.72 23.00 5.46
C SER A 164 -3.93 22.06 6.41
N ASN A 165 -4.63 21.28 7.23
CA ASN A 165 -4.06 20.37 8.21
C ASN A 165 -3.62 19.03 7.59
N ILE A 166 -2.74 19.07 6.59
CA ILE A 166 -2.35 17.88 5.81
C ILE A 166 -0.83 17.79 5.63
N VAL A 167 -0.29 16.59 5.83
CA VAL A 167 1.12 16.25 5.63
C VAL A 167 1.24 14.96 4.84
N THR A 168 2.34 14.81 4.10
CA THR A 168 2.70 13.55 3.44
C THR A 168 3.66 12.80 4.34
N ILE A 169 3.34 11.53 4.67
CA ILE A 169 4.25 10.55 5.26
C ILE A 169 4.02 9.25 4.51
N ALA A 170 5.04 8.74 3.85
CA ALA A 170 4.95 7.53 3.05
C ALA A 170 4.85 6.27 3.92
N ASN A 171 4.40 5.16 3.33
CA ASN A 171 4.46 3.88 4.00
C ASN A 171 5.92 3.39 4.13
N PRO A 172 6.30 2.81 5.28
CA PRO A 172 7.65 2.31 5.51
C PRO A 172 7.92 0.97 4.82
N VAL A 173 9.17 0.74 4.47
CA VAL A 173 9.73 -0.58 4.14
C VAL A 173 10.90 -0.90 5.04
N VAL A 174 11.15 -2.20 5.27
CA VAL A 174 12.32 -2.66 6.00
C VAL A 174 13.44 -2.90 5.00
N LEU A 175 14.50 -2.11 5.07
CA LEU A 175 15.64 -2.19 4.15
C LEU A 175 16.86 -2.92 4.71
N SER A 176 16.73 -3.55 5.88
CA SER A 176 17.80 -4.39 6.45
C SER A 176 18.03 -5.65 5.62
N ASN A 177 19.30 -6.00 5.40
CA ASN A 177 19.73 -7.22 4.68
C ASN A 177 19.29 -7.30 3.19
N ARG A 178 19.01 -6.16 2.54
CA ARG A 178 18.72 -6.12 1.11
C ARG A 178 19.97 -6.33 0.27
N SER A 179 19.81 -6.94 -0.90
CA SER A 179 20.86 -7.10 -1.90
C SER A 179 20.32 -6.84 -3.29
N CYS A 180 21.15 -6.25 -4.15
CA CYS A 180 20.74 -6.01 -5.53
C CYS A 180 20.60 -7.32 -6.31
N SER A 181 19.52 -7.46 -7.07
CA SER A 181 19.41 -8.49 -8.09
C SER A 181 20.53 -8.31 -9.12
N PRO A 182 21.14 -9.40 -9.62
CA PRO A 182 22.15 -9.33 -10.67
C PRO A 182 21.58 -8.89 -12.02
N LEU A 183 20.27 -8.89 -12.22
CA LEU A 183 19.53 -8.48 -13.41
C LEU A 183 19.93 -9.21 -14.70
N ILE A 184 20.41 -10.45 -14.57
CA ILE A 184 20.88 -11.28 -15.70
C ILE A 184 19.82 -12.26 -16.20
N ASN A 185 18.84 -12.57 -15.37
CA ASN A 185 17.79 -13.51 -15.71
C ASN A 185 16.77 -12.87 -16.66
N LYS A 186 16.31 -13.63 -17.64
CA LYS A 186 15.28 -13.18 -18.60
C LYS A 186 13.88 -13.33 -17.98
N LYS A 187 13.68 -12.67 -16.82
CA LYS A 187 12.46 -12.77 -16.03
C LYS A 187 11.89 -11.39 -15.69
N ILE A 188 10.62 -11.23 -16.01
CA ILE A 188 9.77 -10.12 -15.58
C ILE A 188 8.93 -10.64 -14.40
N ILE A 189 8.90 -9.91 -13.32
CA ILE A 189 8.06 -10.23 -12.16
C ILE A 189 7.02 -9.14 -11.95
N SER A 190 5.83 -9.54 -11.52
CA SER A 190 4.81 -8.63 -11.02
C SER A 190 4.14 -9.23 -9.79
N VAL A 191 3.73 -8.38 -8.83
CA VAL A 191 3.23 -8.84 -7.54
C VAL A 191 1.96 -8.09 -7.17
N GLY A 192 0.92 -8.82 -6.77
CA GLY A 192 -0.31 -8.19 -6.31
C GLY A 192 -1.52 -9.13 -6.31
N ARG A 193 -2.61 -8.64 -5.72
CA ARG A 193 -3.89 -9.36 -5.75
C ARG A 193 -4.40 -9.49 -7.19
N LEU A 194 -4.92 -10.65 -7.57
CA LEU A 194 -5.47 -10.87 -8.91
C LEU A 194 -6.89 -10.30 -8.99
N VAL A 195 -6.95 -8.96 -9.09
CA VAL A 195 -8.18 -8.15 -9.16
C VAL A 195 -8.03 -7.06 -10.23
N TYR A 196 -9.13 -6.49 -10.68
CA TYR A 196 -9.19 -5.45 -11.73
C TYR A 196 -8.20 -4.29 -11.51
N GLN A 197 -8.03 -3.87 -10.25
CA GLN A 197 -7.11 -2.79 -9.87
C GLN A 197 -5.69 -3.00 -10.40
N LYS A 198 -5.18 -4.24 -10.34
CA LYS A 198 -3.78 -4.57 -10.61
C LYS A 198 -3.44 -4.69 -12.10
N GLY A 199 -4.44 -4.75 -13.00
CA GLY A 199 -4.21 -4.63 -14.44
C GLY A 199 -3.44 -5.77 -15.10
N PHE A 200 -3.44 -6.98 -14.54
CA PHE A 200 -2.68 -8.10 -15.09
C PHE A 200 -3.18 -8.56 -16.46
N ASP A 201 -4.45 -8.33 -16.78
CA ASP A 201 -5.01 -8.47 -18.13
C ASP A 201 -4.30 -7.57 -19.15
N THR A 202 -3.99 -6.33 -18.76
CA THR A 202 -3.19 -5.41 -19.58
C THR A 202 -1.76 -5.90 -19.75
N LEU A 203 -1.13 -6.49 -18.73
CA LEU A 203 0.22 -7.04 -18.85
C LEU A 203 0.26 -8.26 -19.78
N ILE A 204 -0.78 -9.11 -19.73
CA ILE A 204 -0.90 -10.26 -20.68
C ILE A 204 -0.95 -9.75 -22.12
N GLU A 205 -1.74 -8.73 -22.41
CA GLU A 205 -1.85 -8.13 -23.73
C GLU A 205 -0.51 -7.55 -24.20
N ILE A 206 0.15 -6.73 -23.36
CA ILE A 206 1.44 -6.10 -23.66
C ILE A 206 2.50 -7.15 -23.90
N PHE A 207 2.63 -8.16 -23.03
CA PHE A 207 3.63 -9.20 -23.19
C PHE A 207 3.36 -10.08 -24.42
N GLY A 208 2.10 -10.35 -24.74
CA GLY A 208 1.69 -11.07 -25.95
C GLY A 208 2.18 -10.40 -27.23
N ASN A 209 2.14 -9.06 -27.30
CA ASN A 209 2.61 -8.30 -28.44
C ASN A 209 4.15 -8.41 -28.67
N ILE A 210 4.92 -8.53 -27.59
CA ILE A 210 6.40 -8.52 -27.66
C ILE A 210 7.03 -9.91 -27.54
N HIS A 211 6.29 -10.92 -27.09
CA HIS A 211 6.84 -12.24 -26.78
C HIS A 211 7.54 -12.88 -27.98
N LEU A 212 6.98 -12.79 -29.19
CA LEU A 212 7.58 -13.34 -30.39
C LEU A 212 8.98 -12.74 -30.69
N LYS A 213 9.21 -11.48 -30.31
CA LYS A 213 10.50 -10.82 -30.44
C LYS A 213 11.48 -11.24 -29.32
N TYR A 214 10.97 -11.61 -28.13
CA TYR A 214 11.76 -11.97 -26.96
C TYR A 214 11.34 -13.33 -26.37
N PRO A 215 11.46 -14.44 -27.15
CA PRO A 215 10.89 -15.74 -26.80
C PRO A 215 11.48 -16.37 -25.53
N ASP A 216 12.69 -15.95 -25.13
CA ASP A 216 13.38 -16.45 -23.94
C ASP A 216 12.93 -15.75 -22.64
N TRP A 217 12.15 -14.67 -22.73
CA TRP A 217 11.67 -13.96 -21.56
C TRP A 217 10.40 -14.59 -21.00
N VAL A 218 10.32 -14.63 -19.67
CA VAL A 218 9.15 -15.15 -18.95
C VAL A 218 8.57 -14.10 -18.04
N VAL A 219 7.25 -14.16 -17.83
CA VAL A 219 6.53 -13.34 -16.83
C VAL A 219 6.06 -14.24 -15.72
N GLU A 220 6.35 -13.86 -14.48
CA GLU A 220 5.84 -14.52 -13.28
C GLU A 220 5.01 -13.53 -12.43
N ILE A 221 3.77 -13.93 -12.18
CA ILE A 221 2.83 -13.14 -11.33
C ILE A 221 2.71 -13.81 -9.98
N TYR A 222 3.05 -13.08 -8.91
CA TYR A 222 2.90 -13.55 -7.53
C TYR A 222 1.69 -12.88 -6.88
N GLY A 223 0.81 -13.72 -6.33
CA GLY A 223 -0.40 -13.29 -5.64
C GLY A 223 -1.59 -14.20 -5.92
N SER A 224 -2.72 -13.88 -5.33
CA SER A 224 -3.98 -14.60 -5.49
C SER A 224 -5.14 -13.61 -5.65
N GLY A 225 -6.28 -14.10 -6.14
CA GLY A 225 -7.47 -13.26 -6.26
C GLY A 225 -8.54 -13.86 -7.16
N VAL A 226 -9.67 -13.18 -7.21
CA VAL A 226 -10.89 -13.68 -7.86
C VAL A 226 -10.77 -13.82 -9.38
N LEU A 227 -9.84 -13.08 -10.01
CA LEU A 227 -9.65 -13.10 -11.46
C LEU A 227 -8.69 -14.19 -11.96
N LEU A 228 -8.15 -15.07 -11.09
CA LEU A 228 -7.15 -16.06 -11.51
C LEU A 228 -7.60 -16.88 -12.71
N ARG A 229 -8.81 -17.45 -12.69
CA ARG A 229 -9.32 -18.29 -13.78
C ARG A 229 -9.49 -17.52 -15.10
N GLU A 230 -9.97 -16.28 -15.00
CA GLU A 230 -10.13 -15.40 -16.16
C GLU A 230 -8.79 -15.04 -16.79
N LEU A 231 -7.81 -14.66 -15.98
CA LEU A 231 -6.46 -14.31 -16.43
C LEU A 231 -5.73 -15.54 -17.03
N GLN A 232 -5.89 -16.72 -16.44
CA GLN A 232 -5.37 -17.97 -17.03
C GLN A 232 -5.97 -18.23 -18.41
N SER A 233 -7.29 -18.07 -18.58
CA SER A 233 -7.93 -18.21 -19.89
C SER A 233 -7.44 -17.18 -20.92
N GLN A 234 -7.09 -15.96 -20.49
CA GLN A 234 -6.48 -14.95 -21.38
C GLN A 234 -5.07 -15.35 -21.81
N VAL A 235 -4.25 -15.89 -20.90
CA VAL A 235 -2.91 -16.41 -21.20
C VAL A 235 -2.98 -17.56 -22.22
N ASP A 236 -3.92 -18.51 -22.02
CA ASP A 236 -4.11 -19.64 -22.93
C ASP A 236 -4.53 -19.17 -24.34
N LYS A 237 -5.51 -18.26 -24.43
CA LYS A 237 -5.96 -17.68 -25.70
C LYS A 237 -4.87 -16.89 -26.43
N ALA A 238 -3.97 -16.26 -25.70
CA ALA A 238 -2.83 -15.53 -26.23
C ALA A 238 -1.64 -16.46 -26.63
N GLY A 239 -1.74 -17.77 -26.34
CA GLY A 239 -0.65 -18.73 -26.63
C GLY A 239 0.58 -18.57 -25.72
N LEU A 240 0.41 -17.96 -24.54
CA LEU A 240 1.51 -17.59 -23.62
C LEU A 240 1.73 -18.59 -22.47
N THR A 241 1.07 -19.73 -22.46
CA THR A 241 1.06 -20.71 -21.35
C THR A 241 2.44 -21.18 -20.91
N SER A 242 3.41 -21.23 -21.85
CA SER A 242 4.80 -21.63 -21.56
C SER A 242 5.63 -20.56 -20.86
N CYS A 243 5.31 -19.28 -21.05
CA CYS A 243 6.15 -18.14 -20.65
C CYS A 243 5.47 -17.11 -19.75
N PHE A 244 4.14 -17.23 -19.49
CA PHE A 244 3.42 -16.36 -18.56
C PHE A 244 2.77 -17.21 -17.47
N LYS A 245 3.21 -17.05 -16.21
CA LYS A 245 2.88 -17.97 -15.12
C LYS A 245 2.28 -17.25 -13.92
N PHE A 246 1.25 -17.83 -13.31
CA PHE A 246 0.71 -17.42 -12.02
C PHE A 246 1.26 -18.33 -10.92
N MET A 247 2.13 -17.78 -10.08
CA MET A 247 2.94 -18.52 -9.10
C MET A 247 2.23 -18.69 -7.74
N GLY A 248 1.08 -18.02 -7.54
CA GLY A 248 0.41 -18.01 -6.24
C GLY A 248 1.06 -17.08 -5.23
N VAL A 249 0.75 -17.28 -3.96
CA VAL A 249 1.30 -16.49 -2.84
C VAL A 249 2.58 -17.15 -2.33
N THR A 250 3.57 -16.35 -1.99
CA THR A 250 4.83 -16.81 -1.36
C THR A 250 5.15 -15.95 -0.13
N ASP A 251 5.78 -16.56 0.86
CA ASP A 251 6.33 -15.92 2.05
C ASP A 251 7.78 -15.42 1.84
N ARG A 252 8.39 -15.73 0.67
CA ARG A 252 9.77 -15.39 0.32
C ARG A 252 9.84 -14.55 -0.93
N ILE A 253 9.01 -13.51 -1.03
CA ILE A 253 8.94 -12.68 -2.25
C ILE A 253 10.27 -11.98 -2.56
N GLU A 254 11.07 -11.65 -1.56
CA GLU A 254 12.40 -11.06 -1.72
C GLU A 254 13.33 -11.97 -2.54
N CYS A 255 13.26 -13.29 -2.31
CA CYS A 255 14.02 -14.27 -3.09
C CYS A 255 13.58 -14.29 -4.56
N GLU A 256 12.30 -14.09 -4.83
CA GLU A 256 11.77 -14.08 -6.20
C GLU A 256 12.09 -12.76 -6.92
N TYR A 257 12.07 -11.63 -6.23
CA TYR A 257 12.60 -10.37 -6.76
C TYR A 257 14.08 -10.53 -7.16
N HIS A 258 14.91 -11.13 -6.31
CA HIS A 258 16.32 -11.32 -6.59
C HIS A 258 16.60 -12.21 -7.82
N LYS A 259 15.68 -13.10 -8.19
CA LYS A 259 15.74 -13.94 -9.38
C LYS A 259 15.18 -13.27 -10.65
N ALA A 260 14.63 -12.07 -10.55
CA ALA A 260 14.06 -11.33 -11.67
C ALA A 260 14.97 -10.20 -12.12
N SER A 261 14.74 -9.68 -13.32
CA SER A 261 15.48 -8.54 -13.86
C SER A 261 14.63 -7.29 -14.02
N ILE A 262 13.34 -7.46 -14.24
CA ILE A 262 12.40 -6.36 -14.46
C ILE A 262 11.19 -6.56 -13.57
N PHE A 263 10.76 -5.50 -12.90
CA PHE A 263 9.46 -5.44 -12.25
C PHE A 263 8.48 -4.64 -13.10
N ALA A 264 7.33 -5.23 -13.41
CA ALA A 264 6.28 -4.59 -14.20
C ALA A 264 5.05 -4.33 -13.34
N MET A 265 4.59 -3.07 -13.26
CA MET A 265 3.40 -2.69 -12.50
C MET A 265 2.33 -2.07 -13.42
N PRO A 266 1.40 -2.87 -13.93
CA PRO A 266 0.34 -2.43 -14.86
C PRO A 266 -0.90 -1.91 -14.14
N SER A 267 -0.81 -1.51 -12.87
CA SER A 267 -1.95 -1.14 -12.04
C SER A 267 -2.74 0.04 -12.61
N ARG A 268 -4.07 -0.01 -12.47
CA ARG A 268 -4.99 1.05 -12.90
C ARG A 268 -5.11 2.18 -11.90
N PHE A 269 -4.97 1.87 -10.63
CA PHE A 269 -4.96 2.83 -9.51
C PHE A 269 -4.32 2.20 -8.28
N GLU A 270 -3.65 3.03 -7.48
CA GLU A 270 -3.00 2.65 -6.21
C GLU A 270 -3.27 3.73 -5.15
N GLY A 271 -2.93 3.46 -3.90
CA GLY A 271 -2.74 4.49 -2.88
C GLY A 271 -1.25 4.78 -2.73
N PHE A 272 -0.50 3.75 -2.29
CA PHE A 272 0.96 3.75 -2.27
C PHE A 272 1.42 2.31 -2.55
N PRO A 273 1.97 2.02 -3.74
CA PRO A 273 2.28 0.67 -4.16
C PRO A 273 3.55 0.13 -3.49
N MET A 274 3.41 -0.46 -2.30
CA MET A 274 4.50 -1.06 -1.53
C MET A 274 5.34 -2.04 -2.36
N VAL A 275 4.69 -2.84 -3.22
CA VAL A 275 5.37 -3.82 -4.07
C VAL A 275 6.34 -3.18 -5.06
N LEU A 276 6.11 -1.92 -5.47
CA LEU A 276 7.04 -1.16 -6.30
C LEU A 276 8.29 -0.77 -5.49
N VAL A 277 8.10 -0.26 -4.27
CA VAL A 277 9.21 0.08 -3.36
C VAL A 277 10.01 -1.18 -3.00
N GLU A 278 9.32 -2.29 -2.74
CA GLU A 278 9.94 -3.59 -2.47
C GLU A 278 10.81 -4.08 -3.65
N ALA A 279 10.28 -4.02 -4.88
CA ALA A 279 11.03 -4.38 -6.07
C ALA A 279 12.26 -3.48 -6.29
N MET A 280 12.10 -2.17 -6.12
CA MET A 280 13.19 -1.20 -6.19
C MET A 280 14.24 -1.46 -5.09
N SER A 281 13.81 -1.86 -3.88
CA SER A 281 14.73 -2.19 -2.77
C SER A 281 15.57 -3.44 -3.02
N GLN A 282 15.20 -4.27 -3.99
CA GLN A 282 16.00 -5.40 -4.48
C GLN A 282 16.77 -5.06 -5.77
N GLY A 283 16.81 -3.78 -6.15
CA GLY A 283 17.55 -3.29 -7.30
C GLY A 283 16.96 -3.71 -8.65
N LEU A 284 15.67 -4.01 -8.72
CA LEU A 284 15.02 -4.32 -10.00
C LEU A 284 14.82 -3.06 -10.85
N ALA A 285 14.98 -3.20 -12.16
CA ALA A 285 14.56 -2.18 -13.10
C ALA A 285 13.03 -2.20 -13.19
N CYS A 286 12.40 -1.12 -12.75
CA CYS A 286 10.95 -1.04 -12.67
C CYS A 286 10.34 -0.28 -13.85
N VAL A 287 9.25 -0.82 -14.41
CA VAL A 287 8.36 -0.12 -15.32
C VAL A 287 6.94 -0.11 -14.74
N SER A 288 6.33 1.05 -14.68
CA SER A 288 5.01 1.23 -14.07
C SER A 288 4.16 2.21 -14.86
N PHE A 289 2.84 1.99 -14.90
CA PHE A 289 1.94 3.10 -15.22
C PHE A 289 1.99 4.15 -14.11
N ASP A 290 1.92 5.44 -14.50
CA ASP A 290 1.64 6.55 -13.61
C ASP A 290 0.12 6.61 -13.34
N CYS A 291 -0.36 5.60 -12.64
CA CYS A 291 -1.75 5.53 -12.24
C CYS A 291 -2.04 6.50 -11.08
N PRO A 292 -3.32 6.88 -10.88
CA PRO A 292 -3.68 7.80 -9.80
C PRO A 292 -3.08 7.37 -8.45
N SER A 293 -2.22 8.24 -7.92
CA SER A 293 -1.50 8.17 -6.65
C SER A 293 -0.42 7.06 -6.53
N GLY A 294 0.75 7.45 -6.12
CA GLY A 294 1.84 6.61 -5.66
C GLY A 294 3.00 6.41 -6.63
N PRO A 295 2.82 5.92 -7.86
CA PRO A 295 3.96 5.61 -8.73
C PRO A 295 4.90 6.78 -9.00
N SER A 296 4.39 7.97 -9.29
CA SER A 296 5.19 9.20 -9.50
C SER A 296 5.86 9.74 -8.24
N ASP A 297 5.32 9.44 -7.05
CA ASP A 297 6.00 9.76 -5.78
C ASP A 297 7.16 8.79 -5.49
N ILE A 298 7.14 7.58 -6.08
CA ILE A 298 8.17 6.55 -5.91
C ILE A 298 9.22 6.63 -7.02
N ILE A 299 8.80 6.59 -8.29
CA ILE A 299 9.65 6.79 -9.46
C ILE A 299 9.68 8.27 -9.78
N CYS A 300 10.58 9.01 -9.13
CA CYS A 300 10.64 10.46 -9.23
C CYS A 300 11.32 10.99 -10.51
N ASN A 301 12.04 10.14 -11.24
CA ASN A 301 12.67 10.46 -12.52
C ASN A 301 13.04 9.18 -13.30
N GLU A 302 13.42 9.34 -14.56
CA GLU A 302 13.75 8.23 -15.48
C GLU A 302 15.01 7.43 -15.09
N ASN A 303 15.85 7.96 -14.21
CA ASN A 303 17.07 7.26 -13.77
C ASN A 303 16.76 6.17 -12.73
N VAL A 304 15.61 6.22 -12.04
CA VAL A 304 15.24 5.29 -10.98
C VAL A 304 14.12 4.33 -11.38
N GLY A 305 13.54 4.51 -12.57
CA GLY A 305 12.48 3.64 -13.10
C GLY A 305 11.81 4.25 -14.33
N MET A 306 11.05 3.45 -15.05
CA MET A 306 10.25 3.93 -16.18
C MET A 306 8.80 4.17 -15.74
N LEU A 307 8.41 5.43 -15.70
CA LEU A 307 7.06 5.86 -15.41
C LEU A 307 6.33 6.18 -16.71
N ILE A 308 5.28 5.43 -16.99
CA ILE A 308 4.53 5.50 -18.25
C ILE A 308 3.16 6.14 -17.99
N GLU A 309 2.74 7.05 -18.82
CA GLU A 309 1.41 7.67 -18.72
C GLU A 309 0.32 6.59 -18.55
N ASN A 310 -0.60 6.85 -17.61
CA ASN A 310 -1.59 5.85 -17.20
C ASN A 310 -2.37 5.28 -18.39
N GLN A 311 -2.42 3.95 -18.48
CA GLN A 311 -3.10 3.17 -19.54
C GLN A 311 -2.56 3.37 -20.97
N LYS A 312 -1.42 4.02 -21.18
CA LYS A 312 -0.72 4.08 -22.47
C LYS A 312 0.04 2.77 -22.73
N LYS A 313 -0.70 1.72 -23.13
CA LYS A 313 -0.17 0.37 -23.33
C LYS A 313 1.01 0.33 -24.30
N ALA A 314 0.92 1.04 -25.44
CA ALA A 314 2.00 1.07 -26.45
C ALA A 314 3.31 1.66 -25.91
N ASP A 315 3.22 2.64 -25.01
CA ASP A 315 4.41 3.23 -24.40
C ASP A 315 4.97 2.35 -23.26
N PHE A 316 4.09 1.62 -22.54
CA PHE A 316 4.53 0.59 -21.59
C PHE A 316 5.27 -0.56 -22.33
N GLU A 317 4.75 -1.00 -23.47
CA GLU A 317 5.38 -1.98 -24.34
C GLU A 317 6.78 -1.54 -24.80
N LYS A 318 6.93 -0.28 -25.24
CA LYS A 318 8.22 0.31 -25.60
C LYS A 318 9.17 0.37 -24.40
N GLY A 319 8.69 0.82 -23.24
CA GLY A 319 9.47 0.88 -22.01
C GLY A 319 9.96 -0.50 -21.58
N LEU A 320 9.07 -1.49 -21.59
CA LEU A 320 9.39 -2.87 -21.27
C LEU A 320 10.42 -3.46 -22.27
N SER A 321 10.21 -3.25 -23.57
CA SER A 321 11.15 -3.68 -24.62
C SER A 321 12.53 -3.05 -24.45
N ARG A 322 12.60 -1.75 -24.13
CA ARG A 322 13.85 -1.04 -23.88
C ARG A 322 14.62 -1.63 -22.69
N LEU A 323 13.93 -2.03 -21.62
CA LEU A 323 14.55 -2.72 -20.49
C LEU A 323 14.98 -4.14 -20.84
N ILE A 324 14.26 -4.84 -21.70
CA ILE A 324 14.62 -6.18 -22.19
C ILE A 324 15.91 -6.13 -23.04
N GLU A 325 15.99 -5.20 -23.97
CA GLU A 325 17.07 -5.09 -24.95
C GLU A 325 18.38 -4.57 -24.34
N ASN A 326 18.30 -3.66 -23.37
CA ASN A 326 19.47 -2.93 -22.86
C ASN A 326 19.82 -3.35 -21.42
N THR A 327 20.77 -4.27 -21.29
CA THR A 327 21.25 -4.77 -20.01
C THR A 327 21.93 -3.68 -19.17
N GLU A 328 22.71 -2.80 -19.78
CA GLU A 328 23.42 -1.72 -19.07
C GLU A 328 22.43 -0.72 -18.48
N LEU A 329 21.43 -0.29 -19.28
CA LEU A 329 20.35 0.58 -18.82
C LEU A 329 19.58 -0.07 -17.66
N ARG A 330 19.25 -1.34 -17.79
CA ARG A 330 18.55 -2.12 -16.77
C ARG A 330 19.33 -2.15 -15.46
N GLN A 331 20.65 -2.41 -15.53
CA GLN A 331 21.53 -2.41 -14.36
C GLN A 331 21.70 -1.01 -13.75
N GLN A 332 21.80 0.02 -14.58
CA GLN A 332 21.89 1.39 -14.10
C GLN A 332 20.63 1.82 -13.35
N ILE A 333 19.45 1.61 -13.95
CA ILE A 333 18.15 1.91 -13.32
C ILE A 333 18.00 1.12 -12.03
N GLY A 334 18.35 -0.18 -12.03
CA GLY A 334 18.25 -1.01 -10.84
C GLY A 334 19.11 -0.53 -9.68
N ARG A 335 20.36 -0.13 -9.92
CA ARG A 335 21.22 0.48 -8.89
C ARG A 335 20.65 1.77 -8.34
N ASN A 336 20.22 2.67 -9.22
CA ASN A 336 19.64 3.94 -8.79
C ASN A 336 18.32 3.74 -8.02
N ALA A 337 17.49 2.78 -8.44
CA ALA A 337 16.26 2.39 -7.75
C ALA A 337 16.58 1.92 -6.32
N PHE A 338 17.57 1.05 -6.17
CA PHE A 338 18.02 0.52 -4.89
C PHE A 338 18.45 1.62 -3.90
N GLU A 339 19.14 2.63 -4.38
CA GLU A 339 19.56 3.78 -3.56
C GLU A 339 18.38 4.70 -3.25
N SER A 340 17.51 4.96 -4.22
CA SER A 340 16.42 5.93 -4.12
C SER A 340 15.39 5.62 -3.05
N VAL A 341 15.22 4.33 -2.68
CA VAL A 341 14.22 3.88 -1.70
C VAL A 341 14.64 4.05 -0.25
N GLU A 342 15.88 4.49 0.04
CA GLU A 342 16.35 4.81 1.41
C GLU A 342 15.39 5.76 2.14
N ARG A 343 14.79 6.69 1.43
CA ARG A 343 13.81 7.63 1.99
C ARG A 343 12.55 6.95 2.56
N PHE A 344 12.27 5.70 2.18
CA PHE A 344 11.15 4.91 2.67
C PHE A 344 11.56 3.90 3.75
N ASP A 345 12.85 3.91 4.17
CA ASP A 345 13.29 3.06 5.28
C ASP A 345 12.46 3.35 6.53
N VAL A 346 12.04 2.29 7.22
CA VAL A 346 11.19 2.40 8.40
C VAL A 346 11.76 3.33 9.47
N ARG A 347 13.09 3.40 9.61
CA ARG A 347 13.77 4.29 10.57
C ARG A 347 13.52 5.75 10.23
N ASN A 348 13.62 6.13 8.95
CA ASN A 348 13.35 7.49 8.49
C ASN A 348 11.87 7.85 8.67
N ILE A 349 10.97 6.95 8.27
CA ILE A 349 9.53 7.15 8.40
C ILE A 349 9.11 7.27 9.88
N VAL A 350 9.69 6.48 10.79
CA VAL A 350 9.42 6.62 12.24
C VAL A 350 9.87 7.98 12.78
N CYS A 351 11.00 8.52 12.30
CA CYS A 351 11.42 9.88 12.66
C CYS A 351 10.40 10.93 12.19
N GLU A 352 9.89 10.85 10.95
CA GLU A 352 8.85 11.76 10.45
C GLU A 352 7.57 11.69 11.29
N TRP A 353 7.16 10.50 11.70
CA TRP A 353 6.03 10.33 12.62
C TRP A 353 6.29 10.93 13.99
N LYS A 354 7.49 10.74 14.55
CA LYS A 354 7.87 11.30 15.85
C LYS A 354 7.84 12.82 15.83
N ASP A 355 8.39 13.44 14.78
CA ASP A 355 8.36 14.90 14.60
C ASP A 355 6.92 15.42 14.49
N LEU A 356 6.06 14.71 13.76
CA LEU A 356 4.65 15.06 13.67
C LEU A 356 3.95 14.98 15.03
N PHE A 357 4.18 13.93 15.81
CA PHE A 357 3.59 13.75 17.13
C PHE A 357 4.03 14.85 18.10
N GLN A 358 5.32 15.19 18.12
CA GLN A 358 5.85 16.27 18.94
C GLN A 358 5.22 17.62 18.56
N LYS A 359 5.09 17.89 17.26
CA LYS A 359 4.45 19.12 16.77
C LYS A 359 2.99 19.26 17.17
N ILE A 360 2.23 18.16 17.30
CA ILE A 360 0.81 18.20 17.68
C ILE A 360 0.63 18.31 19.19
N LEU A 361 1.54 17.75 19.97
CA LEU A 361 1.43 17.68 21.44
C LEU A 361 2.09 18.85 22.15
N GLY A 362 3.04 19.51 21.50
CA GLY A 362 3.82 20.56 22.10
C GLY A 362 4.00 21.76 21.89
#